data_aa3cad748d62f0a759f09d9cbf72b8b7
#
_entry.id   aa3cad748d62f0a759f09d9cbf72b8b7
#
_cell.length_a   1.000
_cell.length_b   1.000
_cell.length_c   1.000
_cell.angle_alpha   90.00
_cell.angle_beta   90.00
_cell.angle_gamma   90.00
#
_symmetry.space_group_name_H-M   'P 1'
#
loop_
_entity.id
_entity.type
_entity.pdbx_description
1 polymer ?
#
loop_
_entity_poly.entity_id
_entity_poly.type
_entity_poly.pdbx_seq_one_letter_code
_entity_poly.pdbx_strand_id
1 'polypeptide(L)'
;MFELSKDHEDFRAVVREFAEAEVAPYIATWDREEHFPVDLVPKMGDLGLFGLVVPEEFGGADGDFTSLCVAIEELGRVDQSIGITLSAGVGLGINPILTYGTQEQKERWLPDLVAGRALAAFGLTESEAGSDAGATRTKARLDGDQWVVSGSKAFITNSGTDITSVVTVTARTGENADGSARISAILIPSGTKGFVVEAPYRKLGWHASDTHGLTFHECRVPADNLLGQQGAGFKQFLKTLDDGRIAISALAVGLAQACLEASTEYAKTRIAFGRPIGVNQGVSFQIADLEVMVEAARLLTYKAAWLKDELHAGRRSVPEVKQAAAVAKLYSTEAAVTATRIATQIFGGNGFMEEFPVARFYRDAKILEIGEGTSEVQRMVIARGLGLPNA
;
A
#
# COMPACT_ATOMS: atom_id res chain seq x y z
N MET A 1 12.07 -22.27 6.97
CA MET A 1 10.75 -21.99 7.54
C MET A 1 10.64 -20.47 7.61
N PHE A 2 9.53 -19.89 7.28
CA PHE A 2 9.32 -18.42 7.26
C PHE A 2 8.80 -17.92 8.62
N GLU A 3 9.44 -18.36 9.69
CA GLU A 3 9.25 -17.81 11.03
C GLU A 3 9.99 -16.49 11.15
N LEU A 4 9.40 -15.56 11.87
CA LEU A 4 10.06 -14.31 12.18
C LEU A 4 11.24 -14.56 13.10
N SER A 5 12.35 -13.90 12.83
CA SER A 5 13.52 -13.90 13.71
C SER A 5 13.24 -13.13 14.99
N LYS A 6 14.12 -13.28 15.97
CA LYS A 6 14.06 -12.47 17.19
C LYS A 6 14.15 -10.96 16.85
N ASP A 7 14.99 -10.59 15.90
CA ASP A 7 15.16 -9.18 15.49
C ASP A 7 13.86 -8.64 14.88
N HIS A 8 13.12 -9.43 14.09
CA HIS A 8 11.80 -9.04 13.58
C HIS A 8 10.77 -8.86 14.72
N GLU A 9 10.79 -9.72 15.74
CA GLU A 9 9.88 -9.59 16.87
C GLU A 9 10.23 -8.39 17.76
N ASP A 10 11.51 -8.13 17.99
CA ASP A 10 11.98 -6.95 18.71
C ASP A 10 11.61 -5.67 17.93
N PHE A 11 11.78 -5.66 16.60
CA PHE A 11 11.36 -4.56 15.73
C PHE A 11 9.83 -4.38 15.73
N ARG A 12 9.06 -5.47 15.68
CA ARG A 12 7.59 -5.43 15.83
C ARG A 12 7.18 -4.69 17.09
N ALA A 13 7.84 -4.99 18.22
CA ALA A 13 7.52 -4.32 19.49
C ALA A 13 7.76 -2.81 19.43
N VAL A 14 8.85 -2.37 18.79
CA VAL A 14 9.17 -0.95 18.60
C VAL A 14 8.12 -0.24 17.73
N VAL A 15 7.73 -0.85 16.58
CA VAL A 15 6.72 -0.25 15.70
C VAL A 15 5.35 -0.22 16.37
N ARG A 16 5.00 -1.26 17.13
CA ARG A 16 3.77 -1.31 17.93
C ARG A 16 3.71 -0.19 18.95
N GLU A 17 4.78 0.01 19.74
CA GLU A 17 4.86 1.10 20.70
C GLU A 17 4.71 2.47 20.02
N PHE A 18 5.37 2.68 18.89
CA PHE A 18 5.21 3.89 18.08
C PHE A 18 3.75 4.09 17.63
N ALA A 19 3.12 3.06 17.07
CA ALA A 19 1.75 3.15 16.58
C ALA A 19 0.74 3.44 17.70
N GLU A 20 0.94 2.86 18.88
CA GLU A 20 0.09 3.09 20.05
C GLU A 20 0.30 4.48 20.68
N ALA A 21 1.53 5.01 20.64
CA ALA A 21 1.85 6.33 21.20
C ALA A 21 1.50 7.49 20.24
N GLU A 22 1.82 7.35 18.95
CA GLU A 22 1.79 8.45 17.99
C GLU A 22 0.58 8.42 17.05
N VAL A 23 -0.15 7.29 16.94
CA VAL A 23 -1.30 7.15 16.05
C VAL A 23 -2.60 6.93 16.83
N ALA A 24 -2.65 5.94 17.72
CA ALA A 24 -3.88 5.53 18.38
C ALA A 24 -4.64 6.66 19.11
N PRO A 25 -3.97 7.62 19.80
CA PRO A 25 -4.69 8.70 20.50
C PRO A 25 -5.38 9.69 19.55
N TYR A 26 -4.95 9.78 18.30
CA TYR A 26 -5.37 10.84 17.38
C TYR A 26 -6.26 10.35 16.24
N ILE A 27 -6.23 9.06 15.92
CA ILE A 27 -6.81 8.54 14.68
C ILE A 27 -8.32 8.74 14.59
N ALA A 28 -9.07 8.69 15.70
CA ALA A 28 -10.51 8.95 15.68
C ALA A 28 -10.83 10.40 15.24
N THR A 29 -9.96 11.35 15.58
CA THR A 29 -10.06 12.75 15.15
C THR A 29 -9.66 12.89 13.68
N TRP A 30 -8.52 12.32 13.27
CA TRP A 30 -8.06 12.36 11.90
C TRP A 30 -9.06 11.73 10.92
N ASP A 31 -9.64 10.57 11.28
CA ASP A 31 -10.69 9.92 10.47
C ASP A 31 -11.93 10.82 10.30
N ARG A 32 -12.44 11.39 11.41
CA ARG A 32 -13.61 12.25 11.37
C ARG A 32 -13.40 13.54 10.57
N GLU A 33 -12.20 14.12 10.66
CA GLU A 33 -11.83 15.38 10.01
C GLU A 33 -11.27 15.19 8.61
N GLU A 34 -11.15 13.95 8.14
CA GLU A 34 -10.49 13.57 6.88
C GLU A 34 -9.08 14.19 6.78
N HIS A 35 -8.36 14.22 7.92
CA HIS A 35 -7.08 14.91 8.06
C HIS A 35 -5.89 13.98 7.83
N PHE A 36 -5.04 14.29 6.87
CA PHE A 36 -3.74 13.63 6.69
C PHE A 36 -2.73 14.22 7.68
N PRO A 37 -2.16 13.43 8.61
CA PRO A 37 -1.25 13.92 9.65
C PRO A 37 0.17 14.08 9.09
N VAL A 38 0.42 15.17 8.36
CA VAL A 38 1.72 15.43 7.71
C VAL A 38 2.89 15.39 8.68
N ASP A 39 2.71 15.86 9.92
CA ASP A 39 3.74 15.88 10.96
C ASP A 39 4.11 14.49 11.50
N LEU A 40 3.31 13.46 11.21
CA LEU A 40 3.63 12.08 11.55
C LEU A 40 4.69 11.48 10.61
N VAL A 41 4.74 11.93 9.35
CA VAL A 41 5.63 11.36 8.34
C VAL A 41 7.12 11.50 8.71
N PRO A 42 7.63 12.67 9.14
CA PRO A 42 9.00 12.78 9.65
C PRO A 42 9.28 11.87 10.85
N LYS A 43 8.33 11.69 11.78
CA LYS A 43 8.51 10.78 12.93
C LYS A 43 8.64 9.32 12.48
N MET A 44 7.89 8.91 11.46
CA MET A 44 8.06 7.60 10.82
C MET A 44 9.42 7.49 10.13
N GLY A 45 9.91 8.58 9.53
CA GLY A 45 11.25 8.68 8.94
C GLY A 45 12.35 8.57 9.99
N ASP A 46 12.22 9.25 11.14
CA ASP A 46 13.17 9.18 12.26
C ASP A 46 13.27 7.76 12.84
N LEU A 47 12.17 7.00 12.80
CA LEU A 47 12.14 5.58 13.14
C LEU A 47 12.72 4.68 12.02
N GLY A 48 13.10 5.25 10.88
CA GLY A 48 13.70 4.54 9.75
C GLY A 48 12.70 3.76 8.87
N LEU A 49 11.38 3.94 9.06
CA LEU A 49 10.36 3.10 8.40
C LEU A 49 10.37 3.22 6.87
N PHE A 50 10.63 4.40 6.32
CA PHE A 50 10.71 4.59 4.86
C PHE A 50 12.01 4.05 4.26
N GLY A 51 13.05 3.86 5.08
CA GLY A 51 14.37 3.39 4.66
C GLY A 51 14.62 1.89 4.81
N LEU A 52 13.66 1.11 5.34
CA LEU A 52 13.87 -0.30 5.72
C LEU A 52 14.52 -1.14 4.63
N VAL A 53 14.08 -1.01 3.38
CA VAL A 53 14.57 -1.80 2.23
C VAL A 53 15.48 -0.99 1.28
N VAL A 54 15.93 0.16 1.73
CA VAL A 54 16.79 1.06 0.94
C VAL A 54 18.23 0.90 1.38
N PRO A 55 19.22 0.86 0.45
CA PRO A 55 20.64 0.80 0.80
C PRO A 55 21.12 1.96 1.67
N GLU A 56 22.14 1.70 2.52
CA GLU A 56 22.72 2.68 3.41
C GLU A 56 23.27 3.91 2.69
N GLU A 57 23.76 3.75 1.45
CA GLU A 57 24.29 4.87 0.64
C GLU A 57 23.24 5.97 0.37
N PHE A 58 21.94 5.65 0.44
CA PHE A 58 20.83 6.59 0.30
C PHE A 58 20.12 6.89 1.64
N GLY A 59 20.75 6.50 2.76
CA GLY A 59 20.24 6.75 4.12
C GLY A 59 19.27 5.68 4.64
N GLY A 60 19.16 4.53 3.95
CA GLY A 60 18.33 3.40 4.39
C GLY A 60 19.05 2.45 5.35
N ALA A 61 18.35 1.37 5.71
CA ALA A 61 18.83 0.34 6.65
C ALA A 61 19.37 -0.92 5.96
N ASP A 62 19.26 -1.02 4.63
CA ASP A 62 19.62 -2.22 3.85
C ASP A 62 19.00 -3.53 4.40
N GLY A 63 17.77 -3.40 4.94
CA GLY A 63 17.04 -4.46 5.59
C GLY A 63 16.23 -5.30 4.61
N ASP A 64 15.46 -6.23 5.17
CA ASP A 64 14.64 -7.16 4.39
C ASP A 64 13.20 -6.66 4.19
N PHE A 65 12.53 -7.25 3.20
CA PHE A 65 11.14 -6.94 2.89
C PHE A 65 10.18 -7.43 3.98
N THR A 66 10.56 -8.46 4.73
CA THR A 66 9.83 -8.99 5.87
C THR A 66 9.70 -7.92 6.96
N SER A 67 10.75 -7.17 7.27
CA SER A 67 10.70 -6.04 8.21
C SER A 67 9.72 -4.95 7.77
N LEU A 68 9.67 -4.63 6.47
CA LEU A 68 8.69 -3.69 5.94
C LEU A 68 7.25 -4.20 6.15
N CYS A 69 7.01 -5.51 5.94
CA CYS A 69 5.69 -6.11 6.20
C CYS A 69 5.32 -6.05 7.68
N VAL A 70 6.28 -6.26 8.60
CA VAL A 70 6.06 -6.10 10.05
C VAL A 70 5.63 -4.67 10.38
N ALA A 71 6.33 -3.67 9.84
CA ALA A 71 5.97 -2.27 10.08
C ALA A 71 4.57 -1.92 9.55
N ILE A 72 4.23 -2.38 8.35
CA ILE A 72 2.91 -2.14 7.74
C ILE A 72 1.80 -2.85 8.52
N GLU A 73 2.03 -4.09 9.00
CA GLU A 73 1.07 -4.83 9.83
C GLU A 73 0.77 -4.08 11.13
N GLU A 74 1.80 -3.64 11.87
CA GLU A 74 1.62 -2.98 13.16
C GLU A 74 0.98 -1.59 13.04
N LEU A 75 1.37 -0.79 12.04
CA LEU A 75 0.68 0.47 11.75
C LEU A 75 -0.76 0.22 11.31
N GLY A 76 -0.99 -0.74 10.41
CA GLY A 76 -2.31 -1.12 9.90
C GLY A 76 -3.24 -1.70 10.97
N ARG A 77 -2.69 -2.29 12.03
CA ARG A 77 -3.44 -2.75 13.21
C ARG A 77 -4.09 -1.57 13.95
N VAL A 78 -3.40 -0.44 14.02
CA VAL A 78 -3.94 0.77 14.66
C VAL A 78 -4.78 1.57 13.66
N ASP A 79 -4.24 1.81 12.46
CA ASP A 79 -4.95 2.53 11.41
C ASP A 79 -4.47 2.19 9.98
N GLN A 80 -5.43 1.91 9.13
CA GLN A 80 -5.18 1.54 7.74
C GLN A 80 -4.64 2.70 6.90
N SER A 81 -5.05 3.94 7.19
CA SER A 81 -4.59 5.13 6.48
C SER A 81 -3.10 5.39 6.70
N ILE A 82 -2.61 5.17 7.93
CA ILE A 82 -1.19 5.34 8.25
C ILE A 82 -0.37 4.17 7.68
N GLY A 83 -0.89 2.95 7.78
CA GLY A 83 -0.25 1.78 7.17
C GLY A 83 -0.12 1.90 5.66
N ILE A 84 -1.15 2.40 4.95
CA ILE A 84 -1.05 2.62 3.49
C ILE A 84 -0.13 3.79 3.13
N THR A 85 -0.02 4.82 3.97
CA THR A 85 0.92 5.92 3.74
C THR A 85 2.36 5.40 3.70
N LEU A 86 2.75 4.50 4.61
CA LEU A 86 4.05 3.82 4.59
C LEU A 86 4.17 2.89 3.37
N SER A 87 3.20 2.01 3.18
CA SER A 87 3.21 1.03 2.08
C SER A 87 3.34 1.69 0.71
N ALA A 88 2.55 2.74 0.44
CA ALA A 88 2.63 3.49 -0.81
C ALA A 88 3.91 4.33 -0.89
N GLY A 89 4.34 4.95 0.20
CA GLY A 89 5.56 5.75 0.26
C GLY A 89 6.80 4.93 -0.12
N VAL A 90 6.93 3.73 0.44
CA VAL A 90 8.05 2.82 0.11
C VAL A 90 7.83 2.13 -1.23
N GLY A 91 6.70 1.44 -1.40
CA GLY A 91 6.45 0.57 -2.55
C GLY A 91 6.26 1.32 -3.86
N LEU A 92 5.50 2.40 -3.85
CA LEU A 92 5.13 3.17 -5.04
C LEU A 92 5.97 4.45 -5.20
N GLY A 93 6.38 5.08 -4.10
CA GLY A 93 7.19 6.28 -4.10
C GLY A 93 8.69 6.00 -4.29
N ILE A 94 9.29 5.30 -3.34
CA ILE A 94 10.74 5.07 -3.25
C ILE A 94 11.20 3.96 -4.22
N ASN A 95 10.57 2.80 -4.19
CA ASN A 95 11.03 1.61 -4.91
C ASN A 95 11.20 1.79 -6.44
N PRO A 96 10.31 2.49 -7.18
CA PRO A 96 10.53 2.75 -8.60
C PRO A 96 11.80 3.56 -8.87
N ILE A 97 12.07 4.59 -8.07
CA ILE A 97 13.27 5.43 -8.19
C ILE A 97 14.52 4.61 -7.84
N LEU A 98 14.49 3.86 -6.74
CA LEU A 98 15.57 3.00 -6.30
C LEU A 98 15.93 1.94 -7.37
N THR A 99 14.92 1.31 -7.96
CA THR A 99 15.12 0.17 -8.88
C THR A 99 15.52 0.62 -10.28
N TYR A 100 14.96 1.72 -10.79
CA TYR A 100 15.06 2.11 -12.20
C TYR A 100 15.72 3.47 -12.42
N GLY A 101 15.94 4.25 -11.36
CA GLY A 101 16.55 5.57 -11.45
C GLY A 101 18.03 5.52 -11.81
N THR A 102 18.51 6.59 -12.47
CA THR A 102 19.93 6.84 -12.62
C THR A 102 20.53 7.19 -11.24
N GLN A 103 21.85 7.20 -11.13
CA GLN A 103 22.52 7.57 -9.88
C GLN A 103 22.12 9.00 -9.45
N GLU A 104 22.07 9.93 -10.39
CA GLU A 104 21.67 11.33 -10.14
C GLU A 104 20.19 11.43 -9.69
N GLN A 105 19.31 10.62 -10.26
CA GLN A 105 17.91 10.58 -9.82
C GLN A 105 17.78 10.02 -8.41
N LYS A 106 18.53 8.98 -8.06
CA LYS A 106 18.56 8.39 -6.71
C LYS A 106 19.10 9.38 -5.69
N GLU A 107 20.25 9.98 -5.95
CA GLU A 107 20.88 10.99 -5.09
C GLU A 107 19.98 12.21 -4.86
N ARG A 108 19.22 12.60 -5.89
CA ARG A 108 18.31 13.75 -5.83
C ARG A 108 17.09 13.49 -4.96
N TRP A 109 16.49 12.29 -5.05
CA TRP A 109 15.17 12.06 -4.48
C TRP A 109 15.18 11.18 -3.23
N LEU A 110 15.99 10.12 -3.17
CA LEU A 110 15.90 9.13 -2.11
C LEU A 110 16.22 9.67 -0.71
N PRO A 111 17.22 10.52 -0.47
CA PRO A 111 17.56 10.93 0.89
C PRO A 111 16.42 11.61 1.65
N ASP A 112 15.64 12.48 1.01
CA ASP A 112 14.51 13.14 1.66
C ASP A 112 13.29 12.22 1.81
N LEU A 113 13.08 11.33 0.84
CA LEU A 113 12.01 10.32 0.91
C LEU A 113 12.27 9.31 2.03
N VAL A 114 13.49 8.83 2.15
CA VAL A 114 13.91 7.85 3.18
C VAL A 114 13.82 8.45 4.59
N ALA A 115 14.18 9.71 4.73
CA ALA A 115 14.10 10.42 6.01
C ALA A 115 12.67 10.91 6.35
N GLY A 116 11.67 10.63 5.53
CA GLY A 116 10.30 11.12 5.75
C GLY A 116 10.14 12.63 5.67
N ARG A 117 11.15 13.36 5.15
CA ARG A 117 11.04 14.81 4.91
C ARG A 117 10.24 15.14 3.66
N ALA A 118 10.10 14.16 2.77
CA ALA A 118 9.28 14.25 1.58
C ALA A 118 8.52 12.94 1.34
N LEU A 119 7.46 13.02 0.53
CA LEU A 119 6.74 11.87 -0.01
C LEU A 119 6.86 11.85 -1.54
N ALA A 120 6.77 10.66 -2.10
CA ALA A 120 6.61 10.45 -3.52
C ALA A 120 5.37 9.60 -3.83
N ALA A 121 4.81 9.79 -5.02
CA ALA A 121 3.62 9.09 -5.46
C ALA A 121 3.81 8.41 -6.82
N PHE A 122 2.89 7.52 -7.18
CA PHE A 122 2.90 6.82 -8.46
C PHE A 122 1.55 6.95 -9.19
N GLY A 123 1.55 7.67 -10.31
CA GLY A 123 0.40 7.88 -11.17
C GLY A 123 0.32 6.84 -12.28
N LEU A 124 -0.38 5.74 -12.04
CA LEU A 124 -0.72 4.74 -13.07
C LEU A 124 -2.17 4.89 -13.51
N THR A 125 -3.09 4.69 -12.56
CA THR A 125 -4.52 4.55 -12.80
C THR A 125 -5.11 5.80 -13.45
N GLU A 126 -5.97 5.61 -14.43
CA GLU A 126 -6.80 6.64 -15.05
C GLU A 126 -8.27 6.25 -14.88
N SER A 127 -9.19 7.21 -15.03
CA SER A 127 -10.63 6.95 -14.87
C SER A 127 -11.16 5.81 -15.75
N GLU A 128 -10.53 5.58 -16.91
CA GLU A 128 -10.93 4.53 -17.86
C GLU A 128 -9.91 3.38 -17.96
N ALA A 129 -8.82 3.42 -17.17
CA ALA A 129 -7.74 2.43 -17.18
C ALA A 129 -7.30 2.07 -15.76
N GLY A 130 -8.09 1.24 -15.09
CA GLY A 130 -7.80 0.65 -13.78
C GLY A 130 -7.16 -0.73 -13.93
N SER A 131 -7.97 -1.80 -13.91
CA SER A 131 -7.48 -3.18 -14.12
C SER A 131 -6.84 -3.39 -15.50
N ASP A 132 -7.31 -2.69 -16.52
CA ASP A 132 -6.65 -2.59 -17.83
C ASP A 132 -5.63 -1.44 -17.85
N ALA A 133 -4.59 -1.57 -17.04
CA ALA A 133 -3.57 -0.53 -16.89
C ALA A 133 -2.74 -0.28 -18.17
N GLY A 134 -2.78 -1.21 -19.13
CA GLY A 134 -2.15 -1.05 -20.45
C GLY A 134 -2.88 -0.07 -21.36
N ALA A 135 -4.14 0.23 -21.07
CA ALA A 135 -4.97 1.16 -21.84
C ALA A 135 -4.74 2.65 -21.48
N THR A 136 -3.62 2.99 -20.81
CA THR A 136 -3.29 4.37 -20.42
C THR A 136 -3.43 5.35 -21.58
N ARG A 137 -4.07 6.52 -21.35
CA ARG A 137 -4.31 7.58 -22.32
C ARG A 137 -3.42 8.79 -22.11
N THR A 138 -2.87 8.98 -20.91
CA THR A 138 -1.85 10.03 -20.67
C THR A 138 -0.72 9.88 -21.66
N LYS A 139 -0.36 10.98 -22.33
CA LYS A 139 0.66 11.01 -23.38
C LYS A 139 1.86 11.83 -22.94
N ALA A 140 3.02 11.44 -23.42
CA ALA A 140 4.23 12.23 -23.31
C ALA A 140 4.95 12.22 -24.66
N ARG A 141 5.29 13.41 -25.16
CA ARG A 141 6.11 13.56 -26.36
C ARG A 141 7.42 14.26 -26.01
N LEU A 142 8.49 13.84 -26.64
CA LEU A 142 9.78 14.52 -26.53
C LEU A 142 9.75 15.76 -27.46
N ASP A 143 10.08 16.92 -26.94
CA ASP A 143 10.13 18.19 -27.65
C ASP A 143 11.45 18.89 -27.29
N GLY A 144 12.43 18.74 -28.16
CA GLY A 144 13.82 19.11 -27.88
C GLY A 144 14.40 18.24 -26.74
N ASP A 145 14.78 18.88 -25.66
CA ASP A 145 15.34 18.25 -24.45
C ASP A 145 14.32 18.08 -23.29
N GLN A 146 13.01 18.17 -23.61
CA GLN A 146 11.93 18.11 -22.62
C GLN A 146 10.86 17.08 -22.98
N TRP A 147 10.37 16.36 -22.00
CA TRP A 147 9.10 15.66 -22.10
C TRP A 147 7.94 16.63 -21.89
N VAL A 148 6.95 16.59 -22.76
CA VAL A 148 5.69 17.32 -22.62
C VAL A 148 4.59 16.32 -22.32
N VAL A 149 4.08 16.35 -21.09
CA VAL A 149 3.10 15.39 -20.56
C VAL A 149 1.71 16.02 -20.55
N SER A 150 0.73 15.29 -21.10
CA SER A 150 -0.69 15.70 -21.12
C SER A 150 -1.59 14.50 -20.82
N GLY A 151 -2.57 14.70 -19.94
CA GLY A 151 -3.51 13.66 -19.52
C GLY A 151 -3.90 13.81 -18.05
N SER A 152 -4.40 12.73 -17.46
CA SER A 152 -4.83 12.74 -16.06
C SER A 152 -4.61 11.38 -15.41
N LYS A 153 -4.48 11.37 -14.07
CA LYS A 153 -4.40 10.18 -13.24
C LYS A 153 -5.44 10.25 -12.13
N ALA A 154 -5.90 9.10 -11.66
CA ALA A 154 -6.95 8.98 -10.66
C ALA A 154 -6.49 8.12 -9.47
N PHE A 155 -6.98 8.46 -8.29
CA PHE A 155 -6.78 7.70 -7.04
C PHE A 155 -5.30 7.61 -6.60
N ILE A 156 -4.56 8.72 -6.68
CA ILE A 156 -3.11 8.72 -6.43
C ILE A 156 -2.85 9.06 -4.95
N THR A 157 -2.36 8.09 -4.21
CA THR A 157 -1.99 8.21 -2.79
C THR A 157 -0.71 9.01 -2.62
N ASN A 158 -0.59 9.79 -1.54
CA ASN A 158 0.56 10.62 -1.17
C ASN A 158 0.91 11.70 -2.22
N SER A 159 -0.05 12.15 -3.02
CA SER A 159 0.20 13.03 -4.16
C SER A 159 -0.15 14.50 -3.94
N GLY A 160 -0.91 14.82 -2.91
CA GLY A 160 -1.43 16.16 -2.64
C GLY A 160 -0.97 16.79 -1.34
N THR A 161 -0.03 16.17 -0.63
CA THR A 161 0.50 16.72 0.62
C THR A 161 1.50 17.84 0.38
N ASP A 162 1.70 18.71 1.38
CA ASP A 162 2.68 19.80 1.31
C ASP A 162 4.13 19.29 1.20
N ILE A 163 4.38 18.04 1.58
CA ILE A 163 5.68 17.38 1.49
C ILE A 163 5.83 16.44 0.29
N THR A 164 4.82 16.35 -0.59
CA THR A 164 4.95 15.59 -1.84
C THR A 164 5.97 16.26 -2.74
N SER A 165 7.06 15.58 -3.08
CA SER A 165 8.16 16.14 -3.86
C SER A 165 8.14 15.74 -5.32
N VAL A 166 7.72 14.51 -5.64
CA VAL A 166 7.74 13.97 -7.00
C VAL A 166 6.65 12.93 -7.20
N VAL A 167 6.11 12.89 -8.41
CA VAL A 167 5.18 11.83 -8.85
C VAL A 167 5.79 11.09 -10.04
N THR A 168 5.92 9.77 -9.95
CA THR A 168 6.24 8.92 -11.09
C THR A 168 4.97 8.70 -11.91
N VAL A 169 4.95 9.09 -13.18
CA VAL A 169 3.76 9.02 -14.04
C VAL A 169 4.01 8.09 -15.21
N THR A 170 3.12 7.10 -15.41
CA THR A 170 3.13 6.32 -16.66
C THR A 170 2.44 7.10 -17.78
N ALA A 171 3.09 7.18 -18.94
CA ALA A 171 2.56 7.87 -20.12
C ALA A 171 2.90 7.13 -21.40
N ARG A 172 2.01 7.22 -22.39
CA ARG A 172 2.25 6.73 -23.74
C ARG A 172 3.26 7.64 -24.45
N THR A 173 4.43 7.08 -24.78
CA THR A 173 5.53 7.79 -25.47
C THR A 173 5.69 7.38 -26.93
N GLY A 174 4.72 6.67 -27.48
CA GLY A 174 4.71 6.19 -28.88
C GLY A 174 3.94 4.89 -29.01
N GLU A 175 4.26 4.18 -30.09
CA GLU A 175 3.70 2.85 -30.41
C GLU A 175 4.83 1.83 -30.65
N ASN A 176 4.58 0.59 -30.28
CA ASN A 176 5.43 -0.54 -30.58
C ASN A 176 5.17 -1.03 -32.03
N ALA A 177 6.03 -1.89 -32.57
CA ALA A 177 5.88 -2.41 -33.93
C ALA A 177 4.57 -3.21 -34.16
N ASP A 178 3.99 -3.77 -33.07
CA ASP A 178 2.70 -4.49 -33.08
C ASP A 178 1.48 -3.57 -32.91
N GLY A 179 1.67 -2.24 -32.88
CA GLY A 179 0.62 -1.24 -32.67
C GLY A 179 0.20 -1.04 -31.21
N SER A 180 0.76 -1.77 -30.27
CA SER A 180 0.50 -1.58 -28.82
C SER A 180 1.13 -0.27 -28.32
N ALA A 181 0.57 0.27 -27.24
CA ALA A 181 1.09 1.51 -26.62
C ALA A 181 2.50 1.27 -26.07
N ARG A 182 3.45 2.12 -26.46
CA ARG A 182 4.78 2.19 -25.84
C ARG A 182 4.68 3.11 -24.63
N ILE A 183 4.67 2.52 -23.42
CA ILE A 183 4.45 3.22 -22.16
C ILE A 183 5.78 3.40 -21.44
N SER A 184 6.07 4.62 -20.99
CA SER A 184 7.25 5.00 -20.20
C SER A 184 6.84 5.54 -18.84
N ALA A 185 7.77 5.54 -17.88
CA ALA A 185 7.63 6.18 -16.59
C ALA A 185 8.42 7.50 -16.59
N ILE A 186 7.82 8.58 -16.11
CA ILE A 186 8.43 9.92 -16.10
C ILE A 186 8.27 10.52 -14.71
N LEU A 187 9.34 11.05 -14.15
CA LEU A 187 9.35 11.76 -12.87
C LEU A 187 8.86 13.19 -13.06
N ILE A 188 7.76 13.56 -12.41
CA ILE A 188 7.19 14.90 -12.43
C ILE A 188 7.37 15.53 -11.05
N PRO A 189 8.29 16.49 -10.88
CA PRO A 189 8.44 17.23 -9.62
C PRO A 189 7.19 18.01 -9.27
N SER A 190 6.85 18.08 -7.99
CA SER A 190 5.79 18.98 -7.51
C SER A 190 6.09 20.42 -7.89
N GLY A 191 5.04 21.22 -8.13
CA GLY A 191 5.19 22.60 -8.57
C GLY A 191 5.57 22.77 -10.04
N THR A 192 5.74 21.71 -10.83
CA THR A 192 5.99 21.80 -12.27
C THR A 192 4.81 22.50 -12.95
N LYS A 193 5.11 23.50 -13.80
CA LYS A 193 4.06 24.24 -14.53
C LYS A 193 3.21 23.29 -15.38
N GLY A 194 1.89 23.40 -15.23
CA GLY A 194 0.93 22.54 -15.91
C GLY A 194 0.64 21.21 -15.17
N PHE A 195 1.31 20.91 -14.06
CA PHE A 195 0.94 19.86 -13.16
C PHE A 195 -0.05 20.39 -12.12
N VAL A 196 -1.23 19.81 -12.06
CA VAL A 196 -2.33 20.17 -11.15
C VAL A 196 -2.70 18.98 -10.31
N VAL A 197 -2.69 19.16 -9.00
CA VAL A 197 -3.28 18.23 -8.03
C VAL A 197 -4.72 18.67 -7.82
N GLU A 198 -5.67 17.78 -8.10
CA GLU A 198 -7.09 18.04 -7.93
C GLU A 198 -7.49 18.02 -6.45
N ALA A 199 -8.71 18.43 -6.14
CA ALA A 199 -9.23 18.33 -4.77
C ALA A 199 -9.17 16.86 -4.27
N PRO A 200 -8.99 16.64 -2.95
CA PRO A 200 -8.97 15.30 -2.38
C PRO A 200 -10.28 14.56 -2.63
N TYR A 201 -10.18 13.26 -2.89
CA TYR A 201 -11.39 12.43 -3.01
C TYR A 201 -12.08 12.26 -1.66
N ARG A 202 -13.41 12.35 -1.66
CA ARG A 202 -14.24 11.88 -0.53
C ARG A 202 -14.36 10.36 -0.64
N LYS A 203 -13.83 9.65 0.33
CA LYS A 203 -13.69 8.20 0.31
C LYS A 203 -14.64 7.52 1.29
N LEU A 204 -14.93 6.24 1.10
CA LEU A 204 -15.65 5.41 2.05
C LEU A 204 -14.85 5.22 3.36
N GLY A 205 -13.55 5.00 3.24
CA GLY A 205 -12.61 4.79 4.31
C GLY A 205 -11.23 5.36 3.96
N TRP A 206 -10.22 5.04 4.77
CA TRP A 206 -8.87 5.61 4.68
C TRP A 206 -8.89 7.14 4.70
N HIS A 207 -9.70 7.71 5.58
CA HIS A 207 -9.94 9.15 5.61
C HIS A 207 -8.68 9.94 5.95
N ALA A 208 -7.79 9.40 6.79
CA ALA A 208 -6.52 10.02 7.11
C ALA A 208 -5.40 9.74 6.09
N SER A 209 -5.71 9.14 4.93
CA SER A 209 -4.78 8.97 3.82
C SER A 209 -5.04 10.00 2.73
N ASP A 210 -3.97 10.63 2.26
CA ASP A 210 -4.01 11.57 1.13
C ASP A 210 -4.27 10.83 -0.18
N THR A 211 -5.26 11.28 -0.97
CA THR A 211 -5.59 10.66 -2.26
C THR A 211 -6.23 11.67 -3.21
N HIS A 212 -5.60 11.89 -4.37
CA HIS A 212 -6.03 12.89 -5.35
C HIS A 212 -6.13 12.36 -6.77
N GLY A 213 -6.85 13.11 -7.60
CA GLY A 213 -6.69 13.11 -9.03
C GLY A 213 -5.52 14.02 -9.43
N LEU A 214 -4.86 13.70 -10.53
CA LEU A 214 -3.77 14.51 -11.08
C LEU A 214 -4.09 14.86 -12.52
N THR A 215 -3.85 16.11 -12.91
CA THR A 215 -4.03 16.58 -14.29
C THR A 215 -2.73 17.22 -14.81
N PHE A 216 -2.38 16.92 -16.05
CA PHE A 216 -1.19 17.39 -16.72
C PHE A 216 -1.59 18.16 -17.98
N HIS A 217 -1.36 19.48 -17.98
CA HIS A 217 -1.63 20.42 -19.09
C HIS A 217 -0.31 20.81 -19.75
N GLU A 218 0.13 20.03 -20.75
CA GLU A 218 1.43 20.24 -21.41
C GLU A 218 2.58 20.46 -20.40
N CYS A 219 2.57 19.64 -19.33
CA CYS A 219 3.54 19.69 -18.26
C CYS A 219 4.92 19.35 -18.81
N ARG A 220 5.88 20.26 -18.67
CA ARG A 220 7.22 20.13 -19.24
C ARG A 220 8.23 19.78 -18.17
N VAL A 221 8.96 18.70 -18.41
CA VAL A 221 10.07 18.26 -17.57
C VAL A 221 11.28 17.90 -18.43
N PRO A 222 12.51 18.01 -17.92
CA PRO A 222 13.73 17.62 -18.64
C PRO A 222 13.67 16.19 -19.18
N ALA A 223 14.38 15.92 -20.26
CA ALA A 223 14.43 14.58 -20.87
C ALA A 223 14.99 13.52 -19.92
N ASP A 224 15.91 13.91 -19.03
CA ASP A 224 16.52 13.08 -17.98
C ASP A 224 15.58 12.72 -16.82
N ASN A 225 14.37 13.26 -16.79
CA ASN A 225 13.30 12.80 -15.88
C ASN A 225 12.65 11.48 -16.34
N LEU A 226 13.06 10.91 -17.47
CA LEU A 226 12.67 9.56 -17.86
C LEU A 226 13.21 8.54 -16.83
N LEU A 227 12.33 7.76 -16.23
CA LEU A 227 12.69 6.73 -15.26
C LEU A 227 12.98 5.40 -15.98
N GLY A 228 14.25 5.00 -16.00
CA GLY A 228 14.71 3.82 -16.72
C GLY A 228 14.67 4.00 -18.25
N GLN A 229 14.28 2.96 -19.00
CA GLN A 229 14.27 2.98 -20.45
C GLN A 229 12.93 3.40 -21.02
N GLN A 230 12.95 4.16 -22.12
CA GLN A 230 11.73 4.51 -22.87
C GLN A 230 11.01 3.24 -23.34
N GLY A 231 9.71 3.14 -23.05
CA GLY A 231 8.88 1.98 -23.40
C GLY A 231 8.89 0.87 -22.34
N ALA A 232 9.70 0.96 -21.29
CA ALA A 232 9.75 -0.04 -20.24
C ALA A 232 8.75 0.21 -19.08
N GLY A 233 8.09 1.36 -19.04
CA GLY A 233 7.30 1.82 -17.88
C GLY A 233 6.18 0.87 -17.48
N PHE A 234 5.49 0.24 -18.42
CA PHE A 234 4.44 -0.73 -18.07
C PHE A 234 5.01 -2.00 -17.41
N LYS A 235 6.12 -2.53 -17.93
CA LYS A 235 6.79 -3.69 -17.33
C LYS A 235 7.37 -3.38 -15.94
N GLN A 236 7.97 -2.19 -15.79
CA GLN A 236 8.47 -1.70 -14.51
C GLN A 236 7.35 -1.66 -13.48
N PHE A 237 6.21 -1.08 -13.85
CA PHE A 237 5.06 -0.99 -12.98
C PHE A 237 4.51 -2.36 -12.56
N LEU A 238 4.31 -3.29 -13.51
CA LEU A 238 3.84 -4.64 -13.17
C LEU A 238 4.74 -5.34 -12.16
N LYS A 239 6.06 -5.10 -12.22
CA LYS A 239 7.01 -5.65 -11.23
C LYS A 239 6.86 -4.97 -9.87
N THR A 240 6.63 -3.67 -9.83
CA THR A 240 6.37 -2.92 -8.59
C THR A 240 5.09 -3.41 -7.89
N LEU A 241 4.05 -3.76 -8.65
CA LEU A 241 2.80 -4.32 -8.11
C LEU A 241 2.97 -5.67 -7.40
N ASP A 242 3.93 -6.50 -7.80
CA ASP A 242 4.13 -7.79 -7.14
C ASP A 242 4.56 -7.58 -5.66
N ASP A 243 5.38 -6.55 -5.39
CA ASP A 243 5.77 -6.14 -4.05
C ASP A 243 4.59 -5.47 -3.29
N GLY A 244 3.84 -4.61 -3.97
CA GLY A 244 2.64 -3.96 -3.42
C GLY A 244 1.58 -4.95 -2.94
N ARG A 245 1.39 -6.08 -3.62
CA ARG A 245 0.47 -7.14 -3.19
C ARG A 245 0.84 -7.73 -1.85
N ILE A 246 2.14 -7.96 -1.58
CA ILE A 246 2.60 -8.48 -0.29
C ILE A 246 2.40 -7.42 0.81
N ALA A 247 2.74 -6.16 0.52
CA ALA A 247 2.57 -5.05 1.46
C ALA A 247 1.09 -4.83 1.84
N ILE A 248 0.17 -4.87 0.87
CA ILE A 248 -1.29 -4.79 1.12
C ILE A 248 -1.79 -6.02 1.90
N SER A 249 -1.18 -7.20 1.71
CA SER A 249 -1.51 -8.38 2.53
C SER A 249 -1.15 -8.15 3.99
N ALA A 250 0.01 -7.56 4.27
CA ALA A 250 0.43 -7.21 5.64
C ALA A 250 -0.51 -6.17 6.26
N LEU A 251 -0.92 -5.16 5.50
CA LEU A 251 -1.91 -4.17 5.92
C LEU A 251 -3.25 -4.83 6.29
N ALA A 252 -3.70 -5.79 5.47
CA ALA A 252 -4.93 -6.55 5.72
C ALA A 252 -4.83 -7.45 6.96
N VAL A 253 -3.66 -8.06 7.22
CA VAL A 253 -3.40 -8.83 8.44
C VAL A 253 -3.52 -7.94 9.67
N GLY A 254 -2.95 -6.73 9.65
CA GLY A 254 -3.07 -5.74 10.72
C GLY A 254 -4.54 -5.42 11.03
N LEU A 255 -5.36 -5.18 10.01
CA LEU A 255 -6.79 -4.92 10.18
C LEU A 255 -7.55 -6.11 10.79
N ALA A 256 -7.28 -7.32 10.29
CA ALA A 256 -7.92 -8.52 10.81
C ALA A 256 -7.52 -8.78 12.29
N GLN A 257 -6.25 -8.52 12.63
CA GLN A 257 -5.75 -8.57 14.01
C GLN A 257 -6.47 -7.56 14.91
N ALA A 258 -6.64 -6.31 14.46
CA ALA A 258 -7.40 -5.31 15.20
C ALA A 258 -8.86 -5.72 15.46
N CYS A 259 -9.50 -6.34 14.47
CA CYS A 259 -10.86 -6.88 14.61
C CYS A 259 -10.92 -8.00 15.66
N LEU A 260 -9.95 -8.91 15.67
CA LEU A 260 -9.84 -9.98 16.66
C LEU A 260 -9.65 -9.43 18.08
N GLU A 261 -8.71 -8.52 18.26
CA GLU A 261 -8.40 -7.89 19.56
C GLU A 261 -9.62 -7.13 20.11
N ALA A 262 -10.21 -6.24 19.30
CA ALA A 262 -11.38 -5.46 19.69
C ALA A 262 -12.58 -6.37 20.03
N SER A 263 -12.85 -7.39 19.22
CA SER A 263 -13.96 -8.33 19.45
C SER A 263 -13.77 -9.16 20.71
N THR A 264 -12.54 -9.61 20.95
CA THR A 264 -12.19 -10.41 22.13
C THR A 264 -12.37 -9.60 23.42
N GLU A 265 -11.86 -8.36 23.45
CA GLU A 265 -11.98 -7.51 24.62
C GLU A 265 -13.43 -7.09 24.87
N TYR A 266 -14.14 -6.71 23.81
CA TYR A 266 -15.56 -6.37 23.93
C TYR A 266 -16.40 -7.55 24.42
N ALA A 267 -16.13 -8.77 23.93
CA ALA A 267 -16.86 -9.98 24.37
C ALA A 267 -16.61 -10.36 25.82
N LYS A 268 -15.44 -10.02 26.39
CA LYS A 268 -15.12 -10.22 27.83
C LYS A 268 -15.84 -9.22 28.73
N THR A 269 -16.02 -7.98 28.26
CA THR A 269 -16.47 -6.85 29.11
C THR A 269 -17.94 -6.50 28.91
N ARG A 270 -18.51 -6.73 27.73
CA ARG A 270 -19.92 -6.43 27.43
C ARG A 270 -20.85 -7.41 28.11
N ILE A 271 -21.71 -6.90 28.98
CA ILE A 271 -22.72 -7.69 29.69
C ILE A 271 -24.04 -7.65 28.93
N ALA A 272 -24.61 -8.82 28.66
CA ALA A 272 -26.00 -9.03 28.21
C ALA A 272 -26.58 -10.26 28.88
N PHE A 273 -27.86 -10.22 29.22
CA PHE A 273 -28.52 -11.29 29.97
C PHE A 273 -27.78 -11.68 31.27
N GLY A 274 -27.21 -10.68 31.99
CA GLY A 274 -26.53 -10.83 33.28
C GLY A 274 -25.13 -11.43 33.25
N ARG A 275 -24.52 -11.63 32.06
CA ARG A 275 -23.19 -12.22 31.91
C ARG A 275 -22.44 -11.66 30.69
N PRO A 276 -21.09 -11.77 30.62
CA PRO A 276 -20.33 -11.40 29.44
C PRO A 276 -20.83 -12.12 28.18
N ILE A 277 -20.91 -11.40 27.04
CA ILE A 277 -21.43 -11.98 25.81
C ILE A 277 -20.55 -13.10 25.25
N GLY A 278 -19.26 -13.11 25.57
CA GLY A 278 -18.29 -14.11 25.16
C GLY A 278 -18.58 -15.54 25.67
N VAL A 279 -19.42 -15.69 26.71
CA VAL A 279 -19.85 -17.04 27.17
C VAL A 279 -20.87 -17.70 26.22
N ASN A 280 -21.45 -16.93 25.28
CA ASN A 280 -22.38 -17.47 24.31
C ASN A 280 -21.61 -18.05 23.13
N GLN A 281 -21.83 -19.33 22.79
CA GLN A 281 -21.15 -20.00 21.67
C GLN A 281 -21.29 -19.28 20.34
N GLY A 282 -22.44 -18.64 20.07
CA GLY A 282 -22.67 -17.84 18.87
C GLY A 282 -21.73 -16.61 18.74
N VAL A 283 -21.12 -16.17 19.85
CA VAL A 283 -20.11 -15.10 19.87
C VAL A 283 -18.70 -15.69 19.92
N SER A 284 -18.44 -16.62 20.85
CA SER A 284 -17.09 -17.19 21.00
C SER A 284 -16.62 -17.96 19.77
N PHE A 285 -17.51 -18.63 19.02
CA PHE A 285 -17.15 -19.30 17.78
C PHE A 285 -16.77 -18.32 16.67
N GLN A 286 -17.44 -17.17 16.56
CA GLN A 286 -17.04 -16.13 15.63
C GLN A 286 -15.65 -15.57 15.95
N ILE A 287 -15.28 -15.43 17.23
CA ILE A 287 -13.95 -14.99 17.65
C ILE A 287 -12.90 -16.07 17.33
N ALA A 288 -13.24 -17.35 17.52
CA ALA A 288 -12.36 -18.45 17.12
C ALA A 288 -12.15 -18.49 15.58
N ASP A 289 -13.19 -18.21 14.80
CA ASP A 289 -13.07 -18.08 13.33
C ASP A 289 -12.18 -16.89 12.93
N LEU A 290 -12.27 -15.75 13.65
CA LEU A 290 -11.36 -14.61 13.45
C LEU A 290 -9.91 -14.99 13.69
N GLU A 291 -9.60 -15.72 14.77
CA GLU A 291 -8.24 -16.20 15.06
C GLU A 291 -7.69 -17.05 13.91
N VAL A 292 -8.48 -18.02 13.43
CA VAL A 292 -8.08 -18.86 12.29
C VAL A 292 -7.81 -18.05 11.03
N MET A 293 -8.66 -17.04 10.73
CA MET A 293 -8.48 -16.17 9.58
C MET A 293 -7.20 -15.34 9.69
N VAL A 294 -6.92 -14.76 10.86
CA VAL A 294 -5.72 -13.97 11.12
C VAL A 294 -4.47 -14.81 10.95
N GLU A 295 -4.41 -15.97 11.58
CA GLU A 295 -3.27 -16.88 11.49
C GLU A 295 -3.00 -17.34 10.05
N ALA A 296 -4.04 -17.75 9.32
CA ALA A 296 -3.90 -18.16 7.92
C ALA A 296 -3.43 -16.99 7.02
N ALA A 297 -3.98 -15.79 7.21
CA ALA A 297 -3.60 -14.59 6.47
C ALA A 297 -2.13 -14.22 6.75
N ARG A 298 -1.73 -14.24 8.03
CA ARG A 298 -0.36 -13.95 8.47
C ARG A 298 0.64 -14.94 7.87
N LEU A 299 0.38 -16.24 7.98
CA LEU A 299 1.25 -17.26 7.41
C LEU A 299 1.44 -17.13 5.90
N LEU A 300 0.38 -16.84 5.14
CA LEU A 300 0.47 -16.63 3.70
C LEU A 300 1.25 -15.36 3.36
N THR A 301 1.04 -14.29 4.10
CA THR A 301 1.71 -12.99 3.91
C THR A 301 3.20 -13.10 4.19
N TYR A 302 3.60 -13.64 5.33
CA TYR A 302 5.03 -13.78 5.68
C TYR A 302 5.74 -14.84 4.86
N LYS A 303 5.02 -15.86 4.37
CA LYS A 303 5.58 -16.75 3.33
C LYS A 303 5.92 -15.97 2.06
N ALA A 304 5.05 -15.08 1.62
CA ALA A 304 5.30 -14.28 0.42
C ALA A 304 6.43 -13.28 0.63
N ALA A 305 6.50 -12.62 1.80
CA ALA A 305 7.58 -11.71 2.18
C ALA A 305 8.93 -12.44 2.23
N TRP A 306 9.01 -13.58 2.92
CA TRP A 306 10.21 -14.41 2.95
C TRP A 306 10.65 -14.86 1.56
N LEU A 307 9.73 -15.27 0.69
CA LEU A 307 10.07 -15.62 -0.71
C LEU A 307 10.62 -14.42 -1.49
N LYS A 308 10.17 -13.20 -1.19
CA LYS A 308 10.70 -11.97 -1.78
C LYS A 308 12.14 -11.73 -1.32
N ASP A 309 12.45 -11.91 -0.04
CA ASP A 309 13.81 -11.81 0.51
C ASP A 309 14.74 -12.87 -0.09
N GLU A 310 14.25 -14.11 -0.24
CA GLU A 310 14.97 -15.20 -0.90
C GLU A 310 15.21 -14.94 -2.40
N LEU A 311 14.28 -14.25 -3.08
CA LEU A 311 14.47 -13.81 -4.46
C LEU A 311 15.57 -12.75 -4.54
N HIS A 312 15.57 -11.79 -3.62
CA HIS A 312 16.62 -10.76 -3.55
C HIS A 312 18.00 -11.40 -3.34
N ALA A 313 18.08 -12.42 -2.50
CA ALA A 313 19.30 -13.22 -2.28
C ALA A 313 19.64 -14.21 -3.41
N GLY A 314 18.88 -14.23 -4.50
CA GLY A 314 19.12 -15.12 -5.66
C GLY A 314 18.76 -16.60 -5.45
N ARG A 315 18.03 -16.93 -4.38
CA ARG A 315 17.67 -18.31 -4.02
C ARG A 315 16.29 -18.75 -4.47
N ARG A 316 15.47 -17.82 -5.00
CA ARG A 316 14.12 -18.09 -5.51
C ARG A 316 13.89 -17.43 -6.87
N SER A 317 12.80 -17.79 -7.52
CA SER A 317 12.43 -17.28 -8.84
C SER A 317 11.28 -16.27 -8.79
N VAL A 318 11.22 -15.36 -9.76
CA VAL A 318 10.13 -14.38 -9.89
C VAL A 318 8.75 -15.03 -9.95
N PRO A 319 8.52 -16.15 -10.71
CA PRO A 319 7.22 -16.80 -10.74
C PRO A 319 6.74 -17.31 -9.38
N GLU A 320 7.65 -17.85 -8.53
CA GLU A 320 7.30 -18.32 -7.17
C GLU A 320 6.81 -17.17 -6.29
N VAL A 321 7.53 -16.04 -6.30
CA VAL A 321 7.14 -14.83 -5.53
C VAL A 321 5.81 -14.29 -6.02
N LYS A 322 5.65 -14.14 -7.34
CA LYS A 322 4.42 -13.63 -7.95
C LYS A 322 3.19 -14.47 -7.59
N GLN A 323 3.31 -15.80 -7.62
CA GLN A 323 2.26 -16.72 -7.24
C GLN A 323 1.91 -16.57 -5.75
N ALA A 324 2.92 -16.55 -4.87
CA ALA A 324 2.72 -16.42 -3.43
C ALA A 324 2.11 -15.05 -3.06
N ALA A 325 2.57 -13.97 -3.69
CA ALA A 325 2.02 -12.62 -3.50
C ALA A 325 0.53 -12.54 -3.86
N ALA A 326 0.14 -13.13 -5.01
CA ALA A 326 -1.27 -13.15 -5.43
C ALA A 326 -2.14 -13.98 -4.48
N VAL A 327 -1.66 -15.14 -4.00
CA VAL A 327 -2.36 -15.99 -3.01
C VAL A 327 -2.51 -15.25 -1.70
N ALA A 328 -1.44 -14.65 -1.18
CA ALA A 328 -1.46 -13.88 0.06
C ALA A 328 -2.46 -12.72 -0.03
N LYS A 329 -2.37 -11.92 -1.10
CA LYS A 329 -3.25 -10.76 -1.29
C LYS A 329 -4.71 -11.17 -1.35
N LEU A 330 -5.05 -12.15 -2.16
CA LEU A 330 -6.44 -12.60 -2.30
C LEU A 330 -7.02 -13.04 -0.95
N TYR A 331 -6.31 -13.94 -0.25
CA TYR A 331 -6.82 -14.48 1.01
C TYR A 331 -6.87 -13.41 2.11
N SER A 332 -5.78 -12.68 2.33
CA SER A 332 -5.68 -11.73 3.46
C SER A 332 -6.70 -10.60 3.34
N THR A 333 -6.93 -10.07 2.14
CA THR A 333 -7.87 -8.97 1.95
C THR A 333 -9.34 -9.39 2.07
N GLU A 334 -9.72 -10.57 1.54
CA GLU A 334 -11.07 -11.12 1.72
C GLU A 334 -11.32 -11.52 3.18
N ALA A 335 -10.31 -12.07 3.86
CA ALA A 335 -10.36 -12.37 5.29
C ALA A 335 -10.54 -11.11 6.14
N ALA A 336 -9.81 -10.03 5.84
CA ALA A 336 -9.94 -8.75 6.55
C ALA A 336 -11.36 -8.16 6.39
N VAL A 337 -11.92 -8.14 5.19
CA VAL A 337 -13.31 -7.70 4.96
C VAL A 337 -14.30 -8.55 5.75
N THR A 338 -14.09 -9.87 5.78
CA THR A 338 -14.93 -10.78 6.56
C THR A 338 -14.78 -10.51 8.06
N ALA A 339 -13.56 -10.29 8.54
CA ALA A 339 -13.25 -9.99 9.93
C ALA A 339 -13.94 -8.71 10.40
N THR A 340 -13.94 -7.65 9.60
CA THR A 340 -14.63 -6.39 9.97
C THR A 340 -16.14 -6.57 10.07
N ARG A 341 -16.74 -7.36 9.18
CA ARG A 341 -18.17 -7.70 9.25
C ARG A 341 -18.50 -8.48 10.54
N ILE A 342 -17.65 -9.42 10.94
CA ILE A 342 -17.82 -10.18 12.17
C ILE A 342 -17.67 -9.27 13.39
N ALA A 343 -16.62 -8.43 13.41
CA ALA A 343 -16.36 -7.51 14.52
C ALA A 343 -17.52 -6.53 14.73
N THR A 344 -18.01 -5.88 13.68
CA THR A 344 -19.18 -4.98 13.78
C THR A 344 -20.41 -5.71 14.28
N GLN A 345 -20.64 -6.97 13.88
CA GLN A 345 -21.76 -7.78 14.35
C GLN A 345 -21.62 -8.14 15.85
N ILE A 346 -20.45 -8.47 16.33
CA ILE A 346 -20.18 -8.76 17.76
C ILE A 346 -20.46 -7.52 18.63
N PHE A 347 -20.11 -6.33 18.16
CA PHE A 347 -20.38 -5.07 18.85
C PHE A 347 -21.88 -4.71 18.83
N GLY A 348 -22.69 -5.32 17.97
CA GLY A 348 -24.13 -5.04 17.87
C GLY A 348 -24.39 -3.57 17.51
N GLY A 349 -25.32 -2.88 18.21
CA GLY A 349 -25.60 -1.47 17.95
C GLY A 349 -24.38 -0.56 18.07
N ASN A 350 -23.47 -0.86 18.97
CA ASN A 350 -22.20 -0.12 19.13
C ASN A 350 -21.28 -0.28 17.90
N GLY A 351 -21.37 -1.39 17.17
CA GLY A 351 -20.59 -1.61 15.94
C GLY A 351 -21.01 -0.71 14.77
N PHE A 352 -22.16 -0.05 14.88
CA PHE A 352 -22.66 0.91 13.89
C PHE A 352 -22.33 2.37 14.24
N MET A 353 -21.77 2.61 15.44
CA MET A 353 -21.44 3.94 15.93
C MET A 353 -19.95 4.26 15.75
N GLU A 354 -19.65 5.48 15.31
CA GLU A 354 -18.28 5.93 15.01
C GLU A 354 -17.39 6.07 16.26
N GLU A 355 -17.97 6.09 17.45
CA GLU A 355 -17.25 6.07 18.73
C GLU A 355 -16.50 4.76 18.97
N PHE A 356 -16.84 3.70 18.22
CA PHE A 356 -16.19 2.39 18.30
C PHE A 356 -15.34 2.12 17.05
N PRO A 357 -14.12 1.62 17.21
CA PRO A 357 -13.16 1.51 16.10
C PRO A 357 -13.63 0.56 14.98
N VAL A 358 -14.50 -0.41 15.30
CA VAL A 358 -14.97 -1.40 14.32
C VAL A 358 -15.80 -0.79 13.19
N ALA A 359 -16.44 0.37 13.39
CA ALA A 359 -17.13 1.10 12.33
C ALA A 359 -16.12 1.64 11.28
N ARG A 360 -14.99 2.22 11.74
CA ARG A 360 -13.89 2.63 10.87
C ARG A 360 -13.27 1.42 10.17
N PHE A 361 -12.96 0.35 10.89
CA PHE A 361 -12.41 -0.89 10.32
C PHE A 361 -13.26 -1.41 9.16
N TYR A 362 -14.58 -1.39 9.31
CA TYR A 362 -15.51 -1.84 8.27
C TYR A 362 -15.43 -0.96 7.00
N ARG A 363 -15.34 0.37 7.16
CA ARG A 363 -15.20 1.30 6.05
C ARG A 363 -13.86 1.14 5.34
N ASP A 364 -12.78 0.98 6.10
CA ASP A 364 -11.41 0.90 5.61
C ASP A 364 -11.11 -0.41 4.86
N ALA A 365 -11.80 -1.50 5.22
CA ALA A 365 -11.52 -2.83 4.67
C ALA A 365 -11.79 -2.93 3.16
N LYS A 366 -12.83 -2.26 2.65
CA LYS A 366 -13.33 -2.55 1.29
C LYS A 366 -12.32 -2.27 0.18
N ILE A 367 -11.51 -1.24 0.33
CA ILE A 367 -10.50 -0.88 -0.67
C ILE A 367 -9.40 -1.96 -0.81
N LEU A 368 -9.16 -2.76 0.23
CA LEU A 368 -8.17 -3.83 0.21
C LEU A 368 -8.45 -4.89 -0.88
N GLU A 369 -9.72 -5.15 -1.18
CA GLU A 369 -10.12 -6.08 -2.26
C GLU A 369 -9.98 -5.46 -3.66
N ILE A 370 -9.86 -4.13 -3.77
CA ILE A 370 -9.89 -3.37 -5.02
C ILE A 370 -8.49 -2.89 -5.41
N GLY A 371 -7.78 -2.24 -4.49
CA GLY A 371 -6.44 -1.68 -4.72
C GLY A 371 -5.38 -2.76 -4.96
N GLU A 372 -4.27 -2.37 -5.57
CA GLU A 372 -3.13 -3.24 -5.91
C GLU A 372 -3.52 -4.49 -6.75
N GLY A 373 -4.55 -4.32 -7.59
CA GLY A 373 -5.17 -5.38 -8.37
C GLY A 373 -6.29 -6.09 -7.62
N THR A 374 -7.49 -6.05 -8.22
CA THR A 374 -8.71 -6.59 -7.60
C THR A 374 -8.60 -8.08 -7.27
N SER A 375 -9.50 -8.58 -6.43
CA SER A 375 -9.61 -10.02 -6.12
C SER A 375 -9.72 -10.88 -7.38
N GLU A 376 -10.40 -10.39 -8.42
CA GLU A 376 -10.50 -11.06 -9.73
C GLU A 376 -9.15 -11.11 -10.45
N VAL A 377 -8.39 -10.00 -10.43
CA VAL A 377 -7.03 -9.95 -11.00
C VAL A 377 -6.11 -10.93 -10.27
N GLN A 378 -6.20 -11.05 -8.94
CA GLN A 378 -5.41 -12.05 -8.22
C GLN A 378 -5.77 -13.47 -8.64
N ARG A 379 -7.06 -13.79 -8.79
CA ARG A 379 -7.53 -15.09 -9.30
C ARG A 379 -6.98 -15.39 -10.70
N MET A 380 -6.94 -14.39 -11.59
CA MET A 380 -6.32 -14.52 -12.92
C MET A 380 -4.81 -14.82 -12.83
N VAL A 381 -4.07 -14.13 -11.94
CA VAL A 381 -2.64 -14.35 -11.74
C VAL A 381 -2.40 -15.77 -11.22
N ILE A 382 -3.17 -16.21 -10.23
CA ILE A 382 -3.09 -17.56 -9.64
C ILE A 382 -3.37 -18.62 -10.70
N ALA A 383 -4.46 -18.47 -11.46
CA ALA A 383 -4.87 -19.42 -12.49
C ALA A 383 -3.80 -19.57 -13.60
N ARG A 384 -3.20 -18.45 -14.04
CA ARG A 384 -2.07 -18.48 -14.99
C ARG A 384 -0.85 -19.20 -14.42
N GLY A 385 -0.53 -18.96 -13.13
CA GLY A 385 0.58 -19.64 -12.45
C GLY A 385 0.38 -21.15 -12.35
N LEU A 386 -0.87 -21.63 -12.35
CA LEU A 386 -1.24 -23.05 -12.41
C LEU A 386 -1.26 -23.61 -13.84
N GLY A 387 -0.98 -22.79 -14.86
CA GLY A 387 -0.96 -23.22 -16.25
C GLY A 387 -2.35 -23.35 -16.89
N LEU A 388 -3.40 -22.75 -16.30
CA LEU A 388 -4.74 -22.78 -16.89
C LEU A 388 -4.79 -21.87 -18.14
N PRO A 389 -5.41 -22.33 -19.25
CA PRO A 389 -5.54 -21.56 -20.48
C PRO A 389 -6.52 -20.38 -20.28
N ASN A 390 -6.21 -19.25 -20.91
CA ASN A 390 -7.05 -18.04 -20.95
C ASN A 390 -7.41 -17.44 -19.58
N ALA A 391 -6.58 -17.67 -18.56
CA ALA A 391 -6.73 -17.07 -17.25
C ALA A 391 -6.08 -15.67 -17.18
#